data_54e946ad02ab02fcee856cd2c3ab9997
#
_entry.id   54e946ad02ab02fcee856cd2c3ab9997
#
_cell.length_a   1.000
_cell.length_b   1.000
_cell.length_c   1.000
_cell.angle_alpha   90.00
_cell.angle_beta   90.00
_cell.angle_gamma   90.00
#
_symmetry.space_group_name_H-M   'P 1'
#
loop_
_entity.id
_entity.type
_entity.pdbx_description
1 polymer ?
#
loop_
_entity_poly.entity_id
_entity_poly.type
_entity_poly.pdbx_seq_one_letter_code
_entity_poly.pdbx_strand_id
1 'polypeptide(L)'
;MRGLAEQLGVAVTSIYWHVGGRDKLFDSLVDRLLSQMANLPIQGDTAVERIGSLARSQRTALIDRQHLLGIAHERDRTPMLFLPIQQTLAAQLAELGVTGTDAALVLRAVQVHVISSALMQFSAIRGGHHVEEDPSLWADDWPDQSLVEALQSPTDYDAVFEFGLNALLAQLTAARTDDRRPEDS
;
A
#
# COMPACT_ATOMS: atom_id res chain seq x y z
N MET A 1 15.95 -14.97 18.67
CA MET A 1 17.28 -15.55 18.33
C MET A 1 17.30 -17.07 18.49
N ARG A 2 16.84 -17.67 19.59
CA ARG A 2 16.82 -19.14 19.73
C ARG A 2 15.99 -19.83 18.67
N GLY A 3 14.73 -19.42 18.44
CA GLY A 3 13.87 -19.99 17.40
C GLY A 3 14.42 -19.79 15.97
N LEU A 4 15.12 -18.68 15.72
CA LEU A 4 15.80 -18.46 14.44
C LEU A 4 16.98 -19.44 14.24
N ALA A 5 17.77 -19.64 15.28
CA ALA A 5 18.89 -20.59 15.26
C ALA A 5 18.41 -22.03 15.02
N GLU A 6 17.32 -22.41 15.66
CA GLU A 6 16.66 -23.71 15.51
C GLU A 6 16.15 -23.93 14.07
N GLN A 7 15.46 -22.94 13.50
CA GLN A 7 14.98 -22.97 12.10
C GLN A 7 16.11 -23.03 11.07
N LEU A 8 17.23 -22.38 11.35
CA LEU A 8 18.41 -22.36 10.48
C LEU A 8 19.36 -23.54 10.71
N GLY A 9 19.13 -24.36 11.74
CA GLY A 9 20.01 -25.49 12.08
C GLY A 9 21.41 -25.06 12.51
N VAL A 10 21.58 -23.87 13.12
CA VAL A 10 22.88 -23.33 13.54
C VAL A 10 22.89 -22.99 15.02
N ALA A 11 24.08 -22.87 15.60
CA ALA A 11 24.23 -22.41 16.98
C ALA A 11 23.82 -20.94 17.14
N VAL A 12 23.17 -20.59 18.24
CA VAL A 12 22.78 -19.20 18.55
C VAL A 12 23.97 -18.25 18.52
N THR A 13 25.14 -18.70 19.00
CA THR A 13 26.41 -17.98 18.99
C THR A 13 26.86 -17.66 17.56
N SER A 14 26.63 -18.55 16.61
CA SER A 14 26.95 -18.33 15.19
C SER A 14 26.15 -17.15 14.63
N ILE A 15 24.86 -17.07 14.94
CA ILE A 15 24.03 -15.93 14.52
C ILE A 15 24.55 -14.63 15.10
N TYR A 16 24.87 -14.60 16.40
CA TYR A 16 25.43 -13.40 17.03
C TYR A 16 26.76 -12.97 16.40
N TRP A 17 27.57 -13.93 15.99
CA TRP A 17 28.86 -13.64 15.37
C TRP A 17 28.70 -13.00 13.97
N HIS A 18 27.75 -13.51 13.18
CA HIS A 18 27.52 -12.99 11.81
C HIS A 18 26.69 -11.72 11.79
N VAL A 19 25.73 -11.55 12.70
CA VAL A 19 24.75 -10.45 12.64
C VAL A 19 25.04 -9.39 13.71
N GLY A 20 25.85 -9.71 14.74
CA GLY A 20 26.27 -8.76 15.78
C GLY A 20 25.18 -8.43 16.80
N GLY A 21 24.10 -9.21 16.88
CA GLY A 21 23.04 -9.07 17.86
C GLY A 21 21.65 -8.85 17.28
N ARG A 22 20.64 -8.86 18.17
CA ARG A 22 19.22 -8.75 17.77
C ARG A 22 18.91 -7.42 17.10
N ASP A 23 19.44 -6.33 17.63
CA ASP A 23 19.17 -4.98 17.10
C ASP A 23 19.79 -4.79 15.73
N LYS A 24 21.03 -5.22 15.54
CA LYS A 24 21.68 -5.19 14.23
C LYS A 24 20.97 -6.07 13.19
N LEU A 25 20.42 -7.22 13.62
CA LEU A 25 19.59 -8.04 12.74
C LEU A 25 18.36 -7.27 12.26
N PHE A 26 17.64 -6.63 13.18
CA PHE A 26 16.45 -5.87 12.83
C PHE A 26 16.79 -4.65 11.96
N ASP A 27 17.89 -3.94 12.25
CA ASP A 27 18.35 -2.85 11.39
C ASP A 27 18.66 -3.34 9.98
N SER A 28 19.37 -4.45 9.83
CA SER A 28 19.66 -5.05 8.52
C SER A 28 18.40 -5.49 7.77
N LEU A 29 17.38 -6.01 8.48
CA LEU A 29 16.09 -6.37 7.88
C LEU A 29 15.34 -5.12 7.40
N VAL A 30 15.35 -4.05 8.18
CA VAL A 30 14.73 -2.77 7.79
C VAL A 30 15.48 -2.15 6.61
N ASP A 31 16.82 -2.15 6.60
CA ASP A 31 17.60 -1.62 5.48
C ASP A 31 17.33 -2.42 4.18
N ARG A 32 17.17 -3.74 4.29
CA ARG A 32 16.76 -4.57 3.14
C ARG A 32 15.36 -4.22 2.67
N LEU A 33 14.42 -4.00 3.58
CA LEU A 33 13.06 -3.56 3.25
C LEU A 33 13.08 -2.21 2.55
N LEU A 34 13.84 -1.23 3.06
CA LEU A 34 14.03 0.09 2.45
C LEU A 34 14.53 -0.04 0.99
N SER A 35 15.56 -0.87 0.79
CA SER A 35 16.10 -1.12 -0.57
C SER A 35 15.06 -1.75 -1.48
N GLN A 36 14.25 -2.69 -1.00
CA GLN A 36 13.19 -3.31 -1.80
C GLN A 36 12.08 -2.32 -2.16
N MET A 37 11.67 -1.48 -1.21
CA MET A 37 10.66 -0.44 -1.44
C MET A 37 11.14 0.64 -2.42
N ALA A 38 12.43 0.96 -2.40
CA ALA A 38 13.03 1.91 -3.35
C ALA A 38 13.10 1.36 -4.80
N ASN A 39 13.07 0.04 -4.96
CA ASN A 39 13.21 -0.64 -6.25
C ASN A 39 11.92 -1.38 -6.67
N LEU A 40 10.75 -0.86 -6.30
CA LEU A 40 9.49 -1.43 -6.75
C LEU A 40 9.37 -1.33 -8.27
N PRO A 41 8.85 -2.38 -8.95
CA PRO A 41 8.64 -2.34 -10.38
C PRO A 41 7.60 -1.30 -10.77
N ILE A 42 7.91 -0.55 -11.83
CA ILE A 42 7.02 0.46 -12.41
C ILE A 42 6.85 0.11 -13.87
N GLN A 43 5.61 0.02 -14.34
CA GLN A 43 5.25 -0.34 -15.70
C GLN A 43 4.17 0.60 -16.23
N GLY A 44 4.16 0.80 -17.53
CA GLY A 44 3.18 1.60 -18.26
C GLY A 44 3.82 2.63 -19.18
N ASP A 45 3.13 2.93 -20.25
CA ASP A 45 3.57 3.88 -21.28
C ASP A 45 3.27 5.34 -20.87
N THR A 46 2.24 5.54 -20.07
CA THR A 46 1.81 6.85 -19.57
C THR A 46 2.14 7.04 -18.08
N ALA A 47 2.29 8.28 -17.65
CA ALA A 47 2.51 8.60 -16.25
C ALA A 47 1.37 8.09 -15.34
N VAL A 48 0.11 8.13 -15.80
CA VAL A 48 -1.04 7.60 -15.07
C VAL A 48 -0.92 6.08 -14.87
N GLU A 49 -0.56 5.34 -15.91
CA GLU A 49 -0.34 3.89 -15.82
C GLU A 49 0.81 3.56 -14.87
N ARG A 50 1.91 4.33 -14.92
CA ARG A 50 3.05 4.15 -14.02
C ARG A 50 2.69 4.44 -12.56
N ILE A 51 1.87 5.45 -12.28
CA ILE A 51 1.32 5.72 -10.94
C ILE A 51 0.50 4.51 -10.46
N GLY A 52 -0.40 4.00 -11.31
CA GLY A 52 -1.22 2.82 -10.99
C GLY A 52 -0.38 1.57 -10.75
N SER A 53 0.62 1.31 -11.60
CA SER A 53 1.56 0.21 -11.44
C SER A 53 2.34 0.29 -10.13
N LEU A 54 2.85 1.47 -9.79
CA LEU A 54 3.58 1.69 -8.53
C LEU A 54 2.70 1.49 -7.30
N ALA A 55 1.45 1.97 -7.34
CA ALA A 55 0.48 1.79 -6.27
C ALA A 55 0.20 0.29 -6.00
N ARG A 56 0.00 -0.51 -7.06
CA ARG A 56 -0.19 -1.97 -6.97
C ARG A 56 1.05 -2.66 -6.43
N SER A 57 2.22 -2.33 -6.97
CA SER A 57 3.50 -2.89 -6.50
C SER A 57 3.76 -2.57 -5.04
N GLN A 58 3.46 -1.35 -4.60
CA GLN A 58 3.58 -0.93 -3.21
C GLN A 58 2.62 -1.72 -2.30
N ARG A 59 1.34 -1.84 -2.68
CA ARG A 59 0.36 -2.60 -1.89
C ARG A 59 0.79 -4.05 -1.72
N THR A 60 1.19 -4.72 -2.80
CA THR A 60 1.68 -6.11 -2.75
C THR A 60 2.89 -6.22 -1.82
N ALA A 61 3.86 -5.30 -1.94
CA ALA A 61 5.03 -5.30 -1.09
C ALA A 61 4.71 -5.10 0.40
N LEU A 62 3.69 -4.28 0.73
CA LEU A 62 3.22 -4.09 2.09
C LEU A 62 2.56 -5.37 2.63
N ILE A 63 1.70 -6.01 1.84
CA ILE A 63 1.01 -7.25 2.20
C ILE A 63 2.02 -8.37 2.47
N ASP A 64 2.96 -8.60 1.56
CA ASP A 64 3.95 -9.66 1.68
C ASP A 64 4.89 -9.49 2.88
N ARG A 65 5.11 -8.25 3.32
CA ARG A 65 6.14 -7.90 4.31
C ARG A 65 5.58 -7.24 5.58
N GLN A 66 4.33 -7.51 5.90
CA GLN A 66 3.61 -6.89 7.04
C GLN A 66 4.39 -6.94 8.36
N HIS A 67 5.09 -8.03 8.65
CA HIS A 67 5.86 -8.17 9.89
C HIS A 67 7.07 -7.24 9.95
N LEU A 68 7.67 -6.92 8.80
CA LEU A 68 8.80 -6.00 8.73
C LEU A 68 8.35 -4.54 8.86
N LEU A 69 7.13 -4.22 8.44
CA LEU A 69 6.55 -2.87 8.63
C LEU A 69 6.39 -2.54 10.11
N GLY A 70 5.93 -3.50 10.93
CA GLY A 70 5.86 -3.33 12.38
C GLY A 70 7.23 -3.02 12.98
N ILE A 71 8.27 -3.75 12.58
CA ILE A 71 9.65 -3.53 13.03
C ILE A 71 10.16 -2.15 12.59
N ALA A 72 9.88 -1.73 11.36
CA ALA A 72 10.27 -0.42 10.86
C ALA A 72 9.58 0.72 11.62
N HIS A 73 8.32 0.51 12.00
CA HIS A 73 7.56 1.47 12.80
C HIS A 73 8.12 1.60 14.22
N GLU A 74 8.41 0.48 14.91
CA GLU A 74 9.03 0.46 16.23
C GLU A 74 10.41 1.14 16.29
N ARG A 75 11.06 1.30 15.13
CA ARG A 75 12.38 1.92 14.96
C ARG A 75 12.35 3.32 14.35
N ASP A 76 11.18 3.93 14.26
CA ASP A 76 10.96 5.26 13.66
C ASP A 76 11.50 5.39 12.22
N ARG A 77 11.56 4.25 11.47
CA ARG A 77 12.08 4.19 10.11
C ARG A 77 10.96 4.25 9.04
N THR A 78 9.70 4.34 9.47
CA THR A 78 8.52 4.38 8.57
C THR A 78 8.59 5.49 7.52
N PRO A 79 8.99 6.75 7.83
CA PRO A 79 9.09 7.80 6.81
C PRO A 79 10.08 7.44 5.70
N MET A 80 11.17 6.75 6.03
CA MET A 80 12.19 6.35 5.07
C MET A 80 11.71 5.25 4.10
N LEU A 81 10.73 4.44 4.51
CA LEU A 81 10.14 3.43 3.63
C LEU A 81 9.35 4.04 2.48
N PHE A 82 8.71 5.17 2.72
CA PHE A 82 7.82 5.78 1.74
C PHE A 82 8.47 6.87 0.90
N LEU A 83 9.58 7.45 1.37
CA LEU A 83 10.25 8.55 0.67
C LEU A 83 10.63 8.24 -0.79
N PRO A 84 11.25 7.10 -1.14
CA PRO A 84 11.57 6.79 -2.53
C PRO A 84 10.32 6.68 -3.42
N ILE A 85 9.24 6.11 -2.87
CA ILE A 85 7.96 5.98 -3.57
C ILE A 85 7.34 7.35 -3.79
N GLN A 86 7.38 8.22 -2.77
CA GLN A 86 6.89 9.61 -2.89
C GLN A 86 7.66 10.38 -3.96
N GLN A 87 8.96 10.24 -4.01
CA GLN A 87 9.80 10.88 -5.04
C GLN A 87 9.44 10.40 -6.44
N THR A 88 9.23 9.11 -6.60
CA THR A 88 8.81 8.54 -7.88
C THR A 88 7.41 9.00 -8.29
N LEU A 89 6.44 8.98 -7.37
CA LEU A 89 5.09 9.50 -7.62
C LEU A 89 5.13 10.99 -8.00
N ALA A 90 5.92 11.79 -7.27
CA ALA A 90 6.07 13.22 -7.58
C ALA A 90 6.63 13.47 -8.98
N ALA A 91 7.59 12.66 -9.43
CA ALA A 91 8.12 12.74 -10.79
C ALA A 91 7.05 12.43 -11.85
N GLN A 92 6.19 11.41 -11.61
CA GLN A 92 5.08 11.09 -12.52
C GLN A 92 4.01 12.20 -12.54
N LEU A 93 3.70 12.79 -11.38
CA LEU A 93 2.75 13.91 -11.29
C LEU A 93 3.29 15.16 -12.03
N ALA A 94 4.59 15.44 -11.91
CA ALA A 94 5.22 16.53 -12.64
C ALA A 94 5.15 16.32 -14.17
N GLU A 95 5.29 15.08 -14.66
CA GLU A 95 5.10 14.74 -16.08
C GLU A 95 3.67 15.01 -16.56
N LEU A 96 2.68 14.92 -15.66
CA LEU A 96 1.29 15.27 -15.93
C LEU A 96 0.98 16.77 -15.81
N GLY A 97 1.97 17.59 -15.40
CA GLY A 97 1.77 19.01 -15.11
C GLY A 97 1.16 19.27 -13.72
N VAL A 98 0.92 18.25 -12.90
CA VAL A 98 0.36 18.41 -11.56
C VAL A 98 1.50 18.75 -10.60
N THR A 99 1.44 19.94 -9.99
CA THR A 99 2.52 20.48 -9.15
C THR A 99 1.99 21.10 -7.84
N GLY A 100 2.87 21.47 -6.94
CA GLY A 100 2.52 22.23 -5.73
C GLY A 100 1.56 21.47 -4.80
N THR A 101 0.53 22.19 -4.36
CA THR A 101 -0.48 21.69 -3.40
C THR A 101 -1.28 20.54 -3.98
N ASP A 102 -1.63 20.59 -5.26
CA ASP A 102 -2.43 19.57 -5.93
C ASP A 102 -1.63 18.27 -6.06
N ALA A 103 -0.36 18.33 -6.43
CA ALA A 103 0.52 17.16 -6.43
C ALA A 103 0.64 16.55 -5.03
N ALA A 104 0.78 17.37 -4.00
CA ALA A 104 0.86 16.89 -2.62
C ALA A 104 -0.45 16.21 -2.18
N LEU A 105 -1.61 16.73 -2.58
CA LEU A 105 -2.92 16.15 -2.29
C LEU A 105 -3.06 14.78 -2.96
N VAL A 106 -2.79 14.71 -4.26
CA VAL A 106 -2.87 13.46 -5.04
C VAL A 106 -1.91 12.40 -4.49
N LEU A 107 -0.66 12.78 -4.22
CA LEU A 107 0.34 11.88 -3.67
C LEU A 107 -0.13 11.28 -2.34
N ARG A 108 -0.66 12.13 -1.44
CA ARG A 108 -1.20 11.67 -0.15
C ARG A 108 -2.42 10.79 -0.33
N ALA A 109 -3.34 11.13 -1.25
CA ALA A 109 -4.54 10.33 -1.52
C ALA A 109 -4.17 8.92 -1.99
N VAL A 110 -3.24 8.81 -2.96
CA VAL A 110 -2.73 7.50 -3.43
C VAL A 110 -2.09 6.72 -2.29
N GLN A 111 -1.23 7.36 -1.49
CA GLN A 111 -0.55 6.67 -0.39
C GLN A 111 -1.51 6.22 0.71
N VAL A 112 -2.46 7.07 1.12
CA VAL A 112 -3.47 6.70 2.12
C VAL A 112 -4.29 5.53 1.60
N HIS A 113 -4.72 5.55 0.33
CA HIS A 113 -5.48 4.46 -0.26
C HIS A 113 -4.69 3.13 -0.26
N VAL A 114 -3.43 3.14 -0.69
CA VAL A 114 -2.56 1.95 -0.71
C VAL A 114 -2.34 1.40 0.70
N ILE A 115 -1.98 2.27 1.65
CA ILE A 115 -1.63 1.85 3.02
C ILE A 115 -2.87 1.34 3.75
N SER A 116 -4.00 2.09 3.68
CA SER A 116 -5.24 1.68 4.36
C SER A 116 -5.78 0.36 3.80
N SER A 117 -5.77 0.18 2.47
CA SER A 117 -6.18 -1.08 1.84
C SER A 117 -5.32 -2.27 2.30
N ALA A 118 -3.99 -2.10 2.38
CA ALA A 118 -3.12 -3.15 2.89
C ALA A 118 -3.40 -3.46 4.38
N LEU A 119 -3.61 -2.44 5.21
CA LEU A 119 -3.91 -2.60 6.63
C LEU A 119 -5.26 -3.30 6.86
N MET A 120 -6.29 -2.97 6.08
CA MET A 120 -7.61 -3.62 6.15
C MET A 120 -7.50 -5.11 5.83
N GLN A 121 -6.80 -5.46 4.76
CA GLN A 121 -6.56 -6.85 4.39
C GLN A 121 -5.78 -7.61 5.48
N PHE A 122 -4.79 -6.98 6.12
CA PHE A 122 -4.07 -7.59 7.25
C PHE A 122 -4.97 -7.87 8.43
N SER A 123 -5.83 -6.92 8.76
CA SER A 123 -6.75 -7.06 9.88
C SER A 123 -7.69 -8.24 9.67
N ALA A 124 -8.19 -8.41 8.43
CA ALA A 124 -9.04 -9.53 8.06
C ALA A 124 -8.29 -10.88 8.17
N ILE A 125 -7.05 -10.97 7.66
CA ILE A 125 -6.24 -12.19 7.72
C ILE A 125 -5.91 -12.57 9.16
N ARG A 126 -5.53 -11.60 10.01
CA ARG A 126 -5.12 -11.85 11.41
C ARG A 126 -6.28 -12.16 12.34
N GLY A 127 -7.44 -11.56 12.07
CA GLY A 127 -8.62 -11.70 12.93
C GLY A 127 -9.22 -13.10 12.88
N GLY A 128 -8.93 -13.91 11.86
CA GLY A 128 -9.57 -15.20 11.65
C GLY A 128 -11.11 -15.10 11.52
N HIS A 129 -11.61 -13.90 11.72
CA HIS A 129 -12.98 -13.50 11.49
C HIS A 129 -12.98 -12.69 10.20
N HIS A 130 -13.52 -13.25 9.16
CA HIS A 130 -14.29 -12.40 8.25
C HIS A 130 -15.25 -11.69 9.21
N VAL A 131 -15.14 -10.39 9.32
CA VAL A 131 -16.25 -9.61 9.88
C VAL A 131 -17.32 -9.77 8.80
N GLU A 132 -18.00 -10.91 8.85
CA GLU A 132 -19.28 -11.06 8.17
C GLU A 132 -20.09 -9.92 8.77
N GLU A 133 -20.47 -8.98 7.94
CA GLU A 133 -21.38 -7.95 8.40
C GLU A 133 -22.58 -8.72 8.94
N ASP A 134 -22.86 -8.53 10.22
CA ASP A 134 -23.97 -9.23 10.87
C ASP A 134 -25.26 -8.81 10.11
N PRO A 135 -25.93 -9.73 9.41
CA PRO A 135 -27.14 -9.39 8.64
C PRO A 135 -28.19 -8.68 9.49
N SER A 136 -28.19 -8.92 10.81
CA SER A 136 -29.12 -8.28 11.74
C SER A 136 -28.88 -6.77 11.91
N LEU A 137 -27.74 -6.24 11.46
CA LEU A 137 -27.47 -4.80 11.44
C LEU A 137 -28.23 -4.06 10.35
N TRP A 138 -28.72 -4.78 9.34
CA TRP A 138 -29.53 -4.22 8.26
C TRP A 138 -31.01 -4.46 8.55
N ALA A 139 -31.82 -3.43 8.38
CA ALA A 139 -33.26 -3.57 8.56
C ALA A 139 -33.85 -4.51 7.51
N ASP A 140 -34.79 -5.38 7.92
CA ASP A 140 -35.46 -6.34 7.02
C ASP A 140 -36.15 -5.68 5.83
N ASP A 141 -36.53 -4.39 5.96
CA ASP A 141 -37.20 -3.59 4.96
C ASP A 141 -36.25 -2.67 4.17
N TRP A 142 -34.93 -2.91 4.21
CA TRP A 142 -33.98 -2.12 3.44
C TRP A 142 -34.31 -2.20 1.94
N PRO A 143 -34.40 -1.05 1.21
CA PRO A 143 -34.94 -1.02 -0.15
C PRO A 143 -34.17 -1.84 -1.17
N ASP A 144 -32.85 -2.00 -0.98
CA ASP A 144 -31.97 -2.75 -1.87
C ASP A 144 -31.49 -4.04 -1.20
N GLN A 145 -32.30 -5.09 -1.34
CA GLN A 145 -31.97 -6.41 -0.81
C GLN A 145 -30.75 -7.05 -1.51
N SER A 146 -30.51 -6.71 -2.78
CA SER A 146 -29.36 -7.22 -3.51
C SER A 146 -28.03 -6.66 -2.97
N LEU A 147 -28.05 -5.42 -2.50
CA LEU A 147 -26.91 -4.83 -1.79
C LEU A 147 -26.65 -5.54 -0.46
N VAL A 148 -27.73 -5.80 0.31
CA VAL A 148 -27.60 -6.52 1.61
C VAL A 148 -27.00 -7.90 1.41
N GLU A 149 -27.50 -8.68 0.42
CA GLU A 149 -26.97 -10.00 0.08
C GLU A 149 -25.49 -9.93 -0.36
N ALA A 150 -25.13 -8.92 -1.15
CA ALA A 150 -23.73 -8.73 -1.58
C ALA A 150 -22.79 -8.41 -0.42
N LEU A 151 -23.24 -7.60 0.57
CA LEU A 151 -22.45 -7.23 1.75
C LEU A 151 -22.26 -8.41 2.72
N GLN A 152 -23.10 -9.42 2.68
CA GLN A 152 -22.94 -10.66 3.46
C GLN A 152 -21.82 -11.56 2.92
N SER A 153 -21.39 -11.33 1.67
CA SER A 153 -20.26 -12.07 1.09
C SER A 153 -18.92 -11.56 1.64
N PRO A 154 -17.89 -12.44 1.75
CA PRO A 154 -16.56 -12.01 2.15
C PRO A 154 -16.04 -10.87 1.28
N THR A 155 -15.49 -9.83 1.90
CA THR A 155 -14.95 -8.67 1.18
C THR A 155 -13.78 -9.06 0.28
N ASP A 156 -13.90 -8.80 -1.01
CA ASP A 156 -12.78 -8.84 -1.95
C ASP A 156 -11.96 -7.55 -1.84
N TYR A 157 -10.93 -7.59 -0.97
CA TYR A 157 -10.06 -6.43 -0.74
C TYR A 157 -9.26 -6.02 -1.98
N ASP A 158 -9.02 -6.92 -2.93
CA ASP A 158 -8.34 -6.59 -4.18
C ASP A 158 -9.27 -5.81 -5.10
N ALA A 159 -10.52 -6.25 -5.23
CA ALA A 159 -11.54 -5.51 -5.99
C ALA A 159 -11.82 -4.13 -5.41
N VAL A 160 -11.94 -4.00 -4.09
CA VAL A 160 -12.13 -2.70 -3.40
C VAL A 160 -10.93 -1.78 -3.63
N PHE A 161 -9.72 -2.30 -3.54
CA PHE A 161 -8.51 -1.52 -3.83
C PHE A 161 -8.49 -1.03 -5.28
N GLU A 162 -8.73 -1.91 -6.25
CA GLU A 162 -8.74 -1.54 -7.67
C GLU A 162 -9.83 -0.52 -8.00
N PHE A 163 -11.02 -0.64 -7.41
CA PHE A 163 -12.09 0.34 -7.57
C PHE A 163 -11.66 1.74 -7.14
N GLY A 164 -11.11 1.85 -5.93
CA GLY A 164 -10.65 3.14 -5.40
C GLY A 164 -9.45 3.70 -6.16
N LEU A 165 -8.47 2.86 -6.51
CA LEU A 165 -7.32 3.26 -7.31
C LEU A 165 -7.74 3.79 -8.68
N ASN A 166 -8.64 3.09 -9.38
CA ASN A 166 -9.11 3.52 -10.69
C ASN A 166 -9.87 4.84 -10.63
N ALA A 167 -10.64 5.09 -9.57
CA ALA A 167 -11.29 6.39 -9.35
C ALA A 167 -10.27 7.52 -9.17
N LEU A 168 -9.19 7.30 -8.40
CA LEU A 168 -8.10 8.28 -8.23
C LEU A 168 -7.36 8.55 -9.55
N LEU A 169 -7.07 7.50 -10.34
CA LEU A 169 -6.39 7.64 -11.63
C LEU A 169 -7.25 8.33 -12.69
N ALA A 170 -8.57 8.08 -12.69
CA ALA A 170 -9.51 8.77 -13.59
C ALA A 170 -9.53 10.27 -13.38
N GLN A 171 -9.40 10.73 -12.14
CA GLN A 171 -9.29 12.16 -11.80
C GLN A 171 -8.06 12.82 -12.46
N LEU A 172 -6.91 12.12 -12.46
CA LEU A 172 -5.69 12.62 -13.11
C LEU A 172 -5.83 12.73 -14.63
N THR A 173 -6.61 11.85 -15.23
CA THR A 173 -6.88 11.88 -16.67
C THR A 173 -7.84 13.02 -17.04
N ALA A 174 -8.88 13.25 -16.24
CA ALA A 174 -9.87 14.30 -16.46
C ALA A 174 -9.28 15.71 -16.33
N ALA A 175 -8.47 15.96 -15.30
CA ALA A 175 -7.80 17.23 -15.07
C ALA A 175 -6.93 17.65 -16.27
N ARG A 176 -6.27 16.68 -16.94
CA ARG A 176 -5.45 16.94 -18.13
C ARG A 176 -6.26 17.31 -19.37
N THR A 177 -7.52 16.89 -19.44
CA THR A 177 -8.41 17.14 -20.59
C THR A 177 -8.99 18.57 -20.50
N ASP A 178 -9.23 19.06 -19.30
CA ASP A 178 -9.81 20.40 -19.07
C ASP A 178 -8.79 21.52 -19.31
N ASP A 179 -7.51 21.32 -18.94
CA ASP A 179 -6.42 22.27 -19.16
C ASP A 179 -6.04 22.44 -20.66
N ARG A 180 -6.53 21.58 -21.54
CA ARG A 180 -6.32 21.62 -22.99
C ARG A 180 -7.45 22.30 -23.79
N ARG A 181 -8.49 22.81 -23.11
CA ARG A 181 -9.46 23.65 -23.81
C ARG A 181 -8.82 25.02 -24.08
N PRO A 182 -8.58 25.41 -25.35
CA PRO A 182 -8.20 26.76 -25.65
C PRO A 182 -9.33 27.69 -25.21
N GLU A 183 -8.99 28.77 -24.50
CA GLU A 183 -9.87 29.90 -24.29
C GLU A 183 -10.13 30.52 -25.67
N ASP A 184 -11.13 30.04 -26.39
CA ASP A 184 -11.69 30.67 -27.56
C ASP A 184 -12.46 31.92 -27.09
N SER A 185 -11.77 33.07 -27.19
CA SER A 185 -12.37 34.42 -27.15
C SER A 185 -11.91 35.22 -28.32
#